data_c7d13fd6fb151a8427ba4a79bbe7bd8a
#
_entry.id   c7d13fd6fb151a8427ba4a79bbe7bd8a
#
_cell.length_a   1.000
_cell.length_b   1.000
_cell.length_c   1.000
_cell.angle_alpha   90.00
_cell.angle_beta   90.00
_cell.angle_gamma   90.00
#
_symmetry.space_group_name_H-M   'P 1'
#
loop_
_entity.id
_entity.type
_entity.pdbx_description
1 polymer ?
#
loop_
_entity_poly.entity_id
_entity_poly.type
_entity_poly.pdbx_seq_one_letter_code
_entity_poly.pdbx_strand_id
1 'polypeptide(L)' 'MSEEWVDVLVTYDPVEAEMVKDLLESGGIPVALRSSKVSPFPVNIGKIGEIRLLVPESDKALAEKVIKGEE' A
#
# COMPACT_ATOMS: atom_id res chain seq x y z
N MET A 1 -9.68 -14.60 -15.90
CA MET A 1 -10.15 -13.52 -15.33
C MET A 1 -9.24 -12.94 -14.34
N SER A 2 -9.02 -11.72 -14.38
CA SER A 2 -8.11 -11.14 -13.44
C SER A 2 -8.85 -10.73 -12.22
N GLU A 3 -8.19 -10.88 -11.14
CA GLU A 3 -8.72 -10.51 -9.86
C GLU A 3 -8.56 -9.04 -9.64
N GLU A 4 -9.53 -8.42 -9.00
CA GLU A 4 -9.42 -7.02 -8.70
C GLU A 4 -8.49 -6.80 -7.56
N TRP A 5 -7.78 -5.70 -7.60
CA TRP A 5 -6.87 -5.32 -6.52
C TRP A 5 -7.51 -4.17 -5.77
N VAL A 6 -7.44 -4.24 -4.46
CA VAL A 6 -8.10 -3.27 -3.61
C VAL A 6 -7.11 -2.65 -2.65
N ASP A 7 -7.41 -1.45 -2.21
CA ASP A 7 -6.55 -0.72 -1.27
C ASP A 7 -6.63 -1.36 0.10
N VAL A 8 -5.50 -1.56 0.74
CA VAL A 8 -5.49 -2.02 2.12
C VAL A 8 -4.80 -1.05 3.03
N LEU A 9 -4.05 -0.11 2.49
CA LEU A 9 -3.38 0.88 3.30
C LEU A 9 -3.14 2.11 2.48
N VAL A 10 -3.33 3.26 3.09
CA VAL A 10 -3.00 4.52 2.47
C VAL A 10 -2.10 5.25 3.43
N THR A 11 -0.97 5.68 2.98
CA THR A 11 -0.03 6.36 3.84
C THR A 11 0.67 7.45 3.05
N TYR A 12 1.27 8.36 3.76
CA TYR A 12 2.05 9.42 3.13
C TYR A 12 3.53 9.26 3.46
N ASP A 13 3.87 8.17 4.14
CA ASP A 13 5.24 7.91 4.55
C ASP A 13 5.80 6.79 3.70
N PRO A 14 6.77 7.07 2.82
CA PRO A 14 7.29 6.01 1.97
C PRO A 14 8.00 4.90 2.73
N VAL A 15 8.56 5.21 3.88
CA VAL A 15 9.21 4.19 4.68
C VAL A 15 8.17 3.22 5.21
N GLU A 16 7.06 3.76 5.69
CA GLU A 16 6.01 2.90 6.18
C GLU A 16 5.45 2.03 5.05
N ALA A 17 5.29 2.62 3.88
CA ALA A 17 4.77 1.87 2.75
C ALA A 17 5.67 0.68 2.42
N GLU A 18 6.97 0.92 2.41
CA GLU A 18 7.89 -0.17 2.11
C GLU A 18 7.88 -1.24 3.19
N MET A 19 7.79 -0.84 4.43
CA MET A 19 7.79 -1.80 5.51
C MET A 19 6.56 -2.67 5.45
N VAL A 20 5.42 -2.08 5.21
CA VAL A 20 4.19 -2.85 5.15
C VAL A 20 4.19 -3.75 3.92
N LYS A 21 4.70 -3.24 2.81
CA LYS A 21 4.79 -4.05 1.62
C LYS A 21 5.63 -5.29 1.87
N ASP A 22 6.79 -5.10 2.50
CA ASP A 22 7.67 -6.22 2.78
C ASP A 22 7.01 -7.20 3.72
N LEU A 23 6.29 -6.70 4.70
CA LEU A 23 5.63 -7.55 5.65
C LEU A 23 4.56 -8.41 4.96
N LEU A 24 3.79 -7.82 4.08
CA LEU A 24 2.76 -8.57 3.37
C LEU A 24 3.39 -9.58 2.43
N GLU A 25 4.42 -9.19 1.75
CA GLU A 25 5.05 -10.11 0.81
C GLU A 25 5.70 -11.27 1.52
N SER A 26 6.23 -11.04 2.70
CA SER A 26 6.82 -12.13 3.44
C SER A 26 5.76 -13.14 3.88
N GLY A 27 4.51 -12.74 3.92
CA GLY A 27 3.44 -13.66 4.20
C GLY A 27 2.81 -14.27 2.97
N GLY A 28 3.41 -14.04 1.82
CA GLY A 28 2.90 -14.63 0.60
C GLY A 28 1.82 -13.83 -0.09
N ILE A 29 1.62 -12.58 0.31
CA ILE A 29 0.59 -11.76 -0.27
C ILE A 29 1.20 -10.81 -1.29
N PRO A 30 0.80 -10.87 -2.54
CA PRO A 30 1.35 -9.92 -3.52
C PRO A 30 0.83 -8.52 -3.25
N VAL A 31 1.68 -7.55 -3.46
CA VAL A 31 1.34 -6.16 -3.16
C VAL A 31 1.72 -5.28 -4.33
N ALA A 32 0.85 -4.35 -4.66
CA ALA A 32 1.14 -3.33 -5.64
C ALA A 32 1.17 -1.99 -4.94
N LEU A 33 2.15 -1.17 -5.29
CA LEU A 33 2.25 0.15 -4.73
C LEU A 33 1.84 1.17 -5.77
N ARG A 34 0.98 2.06 -5.41
CA ARG A 34 0.59 3.14 -6.29
C ARG A 34 0.79 4.45 -5.58
N SER A 35 1.60 5.31 -6.17
CA SER A 35 1.78 6.60 -5.56
C SER A 35 1.23 7.66 -6.49
N SER A 36 0.52 8.58 -5.92
CA SER A 36 -0.03 9.68 -6.66
C SER A 36 0.94 10.79 -6.68
N LYS A 37 1.49 11.06 -7.82
CA LYS A 37 2.33 12.18 -7.93
C LYS A 37 1.46 13.33 -8.06
N VAL A 38 1.60 14.18 -7.24
CA VAL A 38 0.78 15.21 -7.21
C VAL A 38 1.02 16.15 -8.27
N SER A 39 1.03 17.16 -8.30
CA SER A 39 1.09 18.08 -9.29
C SER A 39 2.47 18.33 -9.74
N PRO A 40 2.66 18.75 -10.91
CA PRO A 40 3.98 19.09 -11.37
C PRO A 40 4.47 20.39 -10.79
N PHE A 41 3.69 21.04 -9.99
CA PHE A 41 4.15 22.29 -9.44
C PHE A 41 5.10 22.05 -8.30
N PRO A 42 6.21 22.71 -8.33
CA PRO A 42 7.20 22.50 -7.26
C PRO A 42 6.81 23.12 -5.95
N VAL A 43 5.64 23.65 -5.86
CA VAL A 43 5.30 24.27 -4.61
C VAL A 43 4.97 23.33 -3.52
N ASN A 44 4.85 22.09 -3.80
CA ASN A 44 4.53 21.17 -2.76
C ASN A 44 5.67 20.80 -1.95
N ILE A 45 6.21 21.67 -1.27
CA ILE A 45 7.38 21.42 -0.55
C ILE A 45 7.12 20.49 0.56
N GLY A 46 7.87 19.45 0.65
CA GLY A 46 7.78 18.51 1.71
C GLY A 46 6.56 17.66 1.67
N LYS A 47 5.75 17.79 0.67
CA LYS A 47 4.61 16.97 0.60
C LYS A 47 4.85 15.80 -0.29
N ILE A 48 4.64 14.64 0.25
CA ILE A 48 4.78 13.44 -0.51
C ILE A 48 3.39 12.99 -0.86
N GLY A 49 3.19 12.58 -2.03
CA GLY A 49 1.88 12.16 -2.46
C GLY A 49 1.39 10.95 -1.72
N GLU A 50 0.13 10.69 -1.88
CA GLU A 50 -0.49 9.56 -1.26
C GLU A 50 0.05 8.28 -1.82
N ILE A 51 0.35 7.33 -0.97
CA ILE A 51 0.84 6.04 -1.39
C ILE A 51 -0.19 5.01 -0.98
N ARG A 52 -0.62 4.22 -1.93
CA ARG A 52 -1.62 3.20 -1.67
C ARG A 52 -1.02 1.83 -1.87
N LEU A 53 -1.31 0.93 -0.95
CA LEU A 53 -0.90 -0.44 -1.09
C LEU A 53 -2.14 -1.24 -1.45
N LEU A 54 -2.03 -2.01 -2.52
CA LEU A 54 -3.15 -2.79 -3.00
C LEU A 54 -2.80 -4.26 -2.99
N VAL A 55 -3.78 -5.08 -2.71
CA VAL A 55 -3.61 -6.54 -2.76
C VAL A 55 -4.80 -7.10 -3.51
N PRO A 56 -4.71 -8.32 -3.98
CA PRO A 56 -5.88 -8.95 -4.60
C PRO A 56 -7.03 -9.03 -3.62
N GLU A 57 -8.21 -8.88 -4.11
CA GLU A 57 -9.38 -8.82 -3.24
C GLU A 57 -9.47 -10.04 -2.34
N SER A 58 -9.11 -11.20 -2.84
CA SER A 58 -9.19 -12.41 -2.05
C SER A 58 -8.23 -12.41 -0.88
N ASP A 59 -7.20 -11.57 -0.93
CA ASP A 59 -6.23 -11.50 0.15
C ASP A 59 -6.48 -10.31 1.07
N LYS A 60 -7.53 -9.57 0.83
CA LYS A 60 -7.73 -8.33 1.59
C LYS A 60 -7.86 -8.59 3.08
N ALA A 61 -8.67 -9.57 3.46
CA ALA A 61 -8.87 -9.82 4.87
C ALA A 61 -7.58 -10.26 5.55
N LEU A 62 -6.81 -11.09 4.88
CA LEU A 62 -5.56 -11.54 5.44
C LEU A 62 -4.57 -10.38 5.54
N ALA A 63 -4.53 -9.57 4.52
CA ALA A 63 -3.62 -8.42 4.54
C ALA A 63 -3.96 -7.48 5.67
N GLU A 64 -5.23 -7.26 5.92
CA GLU A 64 -5.61 -6.37 7.00
C GLU A 64 -5.23 -6.93 8.35
N LYS A 65 -5.31 -8.24 8.52
CA LYS A 65 -4.87 -8.83 9.76
C LYS A 65 -3.39 -8.66 9.97
N VAL A 66 -2.63 -8.83 8.92
CA VAL A 66 -1.19 -8.67 9.03
C VAL A 66 -0.84 -7.23 9.36
N ILE A 67 -1.49 -6.28 8.72
CA ILE A 67 -1.20 -4.88 8.97
C ILE A 67 -1.55 -4.51 10.40
N LYS A 68 -2.64 -5.05 10.93
CA LYS A 68 -3.00 -4.72 12.30
C LYS A 68 -2.23 -5.51 13.32
N GLY A 69 -1.46 -6.46 12.88
CA GLY A 69 -0.70 -7.27 13.82
C GLY A 69 -1.53 -8.31 14.53
N GLU A 70 -2.68 -8.65 14.00
CA GLU A 70 -3.52 -9.65 14.60
C GLU A 70 -3.19 -11.00 14.05
N GLU A 71 -3.30 -12.01 14.84
CA GLU A 71 -3.00 -13.34 14.39
C GLU A 71 -4.14 -14.25 14.38
#